data_cab853069f441e848f7f67025a44f5e2
#
_entry.id   cab853069f441e848f7f67025a44f5e2
#
_cell.length_a   1.000
_cell.length_b   1.000
_cell.length_c   1.000
_cell.angle_alpha   90.00
_cell.angle_beta   90.00
_cell.angle_gamma   90.00
#
_symmetry.space_group_name_H-M   'P 1'
#
loop_
_entity.id
_entity.type
_entity.pdbx_description
1 polymer ?
#
loop_
_entity_poly.entity_id
_entity_poly.type
_entity_poly.pdbx_seq_one_letter_code
_entity_poly.pdbx_strand_id
1 'polypeptide(L)'
;VTLTEIARGAYAFGVYAVDRDNVRSSTFSTTFTVTGSRASTLSNINVMPSVSVSPNPVTPGSPLTIKGYSIPNASITIENQNDRTSASLKTFTTTSASNGAWSIQMPTDGLSNGTYKVRARARQEDTGISTNFSAYTFYGVGQQAQVPRGSDLNRDGKVNLIDFSILLFWWNTNGGNSNPPADINGDGKVSLTDFSIMIFNWTG
;
A
#
# COMPACT_ATOMS: atom_id res chain seq x y z
N VAL A 1 21.99 -2.49 10.52
CA VAL A 1 21.68 -3.74 11.23
C VAL A 1 22.63 -4.80 10.72
N THR A 2 23.30 -5.52 11.61
CA THR A 2 24.16 -6.66 11.28
C THR A 2 23.46 -7.93 11.76
N LEU A 3 23.28 -8.88 10.88
CA LEU A 3 22.79 -10.22 11.23
C LEU A 3 23.99 -11.17 11.20
N THR A 4 24.17 -11.96 12.25
CA THR A 4 25.25 -12.94 12.38
C THR A 4 24.68 -14.36 12.32
N GLU A 5 25.55 -15.33 12.04
CA GLU A 5 25.21 -16.76 12.06
C GLU A 5 24.12 -17.18 11.05
N ILE A 6 24.05 -16.48 9.90
CA ILE A 6 23.12 -16.85 8.84
C ILE A 6 23.73 -18.00 8.02
N ALA A 7 22.98 -19.09 7.88
CA ALA A 7 23.37 -20.24 7.06
C ALA A 7 23.51 -19.87 5.60
N ARG A 8 24.21 -20.70 4.80
CA ARG A 8 24.26 -20.53 3.35
C ARG A 8 22.88 -20.77 2.75
N GLY A 9 22.46 -19.92 1.81
CA GLY A 9 21.15 -20.04 1.17
C GLY A 9 20.69 -18.75 0.52
N ALA A 10 19.56 -18.83 -0.17
CA ALA A 10 18.84 -17.68 -0.71
C ALA A 10 17.83 -17.19 0.33
N TYR A 11 17.79 -15.87 0.54
CA TYR A 11 16.92 -15.22 1.52
C TYR A 11 16.14 -14.09 0.88
N ALA A 12 14.90 -13.92 1.30
CA ALA A 12 14.10 -12.73 1.08
C ALA A 12 14.21 -11.83 2.30
N PHE A 13 14.48 -10.54 2.09
CA PHE A 13 14.59 -9.54 3.13
C PHE A 13 13.59 -8.43 2.88
N GLY A 14 12.74 -8.14 3.88
CA GLY A 14 11.75 -7.08 3.81
C GLY A 14 12.03 -6.02 4.86
N VAL A 15 12.02 -4.75 4.44
CA VAL A 15 12.19 -3.58 5.31
C VAL A 15 11.01 -2.65 5.16
N TYR A 16 10.50 -2.16 6.26
CA TYR A 16 9.53 -1.07 6.31
C TYR A 16 9.91 -0.10 7.43
N ALA A 17 9.42 1.12 7.34
CA ALA A 17 9.50 2.11 8.40
C ALA A 17 8.12 2.27 9.05
N VAL A 18 8.11 2.60 10.34
CA VAL A 18 6.93 3.07 11.06
C VAL A 18 7.20 4.51 11.43
N ASP A 19 6.31 5.41 11.06
CA ASP A 19 6.46 6.82 11.33
C ASP A 19 5.98 7.21 12.74
N ARG A 20 6.10 8.50 13.08
CA ARG A 20 5.71 9.02 14.40
C ARG A 20 4.21 8.96 14.67
N ASP A 21 3.40 8.89 13.64
CA ASP A 21 1.94 8.75 13.69
C ASP A 21 1.52 7.26 13.72
N ASN A 22 2.49 6.33 13.86
CA ASN A 22 2.29 4.87 13.82
C ASN A 22 1.82 4.33 12.45
N VAL A 23 2.02 5.10 11.39
CA VAL A 23 1.70 4.67 10.02
C VAL A 23 2.88 3.90 9.44
N ARG A 24 2.62 2.70 8.97
CA ARG A 24 3.62 1.84 8.36
C ARG A 24 3.80 2.19 6.88
N SER A 25 5.05 2.29 6.44
CA SER A 25 5.36 2.37 5.01
C SER A 25 5.09 1.04 4.32
N SER A 26 5.01 1.06 2.99
CA SER A 26 5.05 -0.18 2.21
C SER A 26 6.39 -0.91 2.43
N THR A 27 6.37 -2.23 2.37
CA THR A 27 7.57 -3.05 2.56
C THR A 27 8.43 -3.01 1.30
N PHE A 28 9.68 -2.59 1.44
CA PHE A 28 10.71 -2.81 0.44
C PHE A 28 11.19 -4.26 0.58
N SER A 29 11.12 -5.05 -0.49
CA SER A 29 11.56 -6.44 -0.49
C SER A 29 12.70 -6.64 -1.49
N THR A 30 13.71 -7.40 -1.08
CA THR A 30 14.83 -7.80 -1.94
C THR A 30 15.26 -9.22 -1.58
N THR A 31 15.88 -9.89 -2.54
CA THR A 31 16.48 -11.21 -2.32
C THR A 31 18.01 -11.11 -2.40
N PHE A 32 18.67 -11.93 -1.59
CA PHE A 32 20.13 -12.07 -1.64
C PHE A 32 20.53 -13.49 -1.29
N THR A 33 21.76 -13.85 -1.70
CA THR A 33 22.30 -15.19 -1.45
C THR A 33 23.51 -15.09 -0.52
N VAL A 34 23.47 -15.87 0.56
CA VAL A 34 24.62 -16.05 1.45
C VAL A 34 25.44 -17.22 0.91
N THR A 35 26.66 -16.95 0.44
CA THR A 35 27.49 -17.95 -0.24
C THR A 35 28.65 -18.50 0.60
N GLY A 36 28.88 -17.97 1.81
CA GLY A 36 30.00 -18.46 2.64
C GLY A 36 30.33 -17.55 3.82
N SER A 37 31.53 -17.59 4.33
CA SER A 37 32.03 -16.86 5.50
C SER A 37 32.33 -15.36 5.26
N ARG A 38 31.88 -14.79 4.15
CA ARG A 38 32.06 -13.37 3.84
C ARG A 38 30.79 -12.59 4.18
N ALA A 39 30.97 -11.36 4.67
CA ALA A 39 29.86 -10.45 4.86
C ALA A 39 29.17 -10.11 3.53
N SER A 40 27.85 -10.23 3.48
CA SER A 40 27.03 -9.73 2.38
C SER A 40 26.39 -8.41 2.81
N THR A 41 26.63 -7.35 2.05
CA THR A 41 26.07 -6.01 2.36
C THR A 41 24.91 -5.72 1.43
N LEU A 42 23.75 -5.37 2.00
CA LEU A 42 22.63 -4.78 1.28
C LEU A 42 22.73 -3.25 1.42
N SER A 43 22.82 -2.57 0.29
CA SER A 43 22.85 -1.11 0.21
C SER A 43 21.69 -0.61 -0.65
N ASN A 44 21.47 0.71 -0.66
CA ASN A 44 20.42 1.38 -1.43
C ASN A 44 19.00 0.90 -1.08
N ILE A 45 18.74 0.67 0.19
CA ILE A 45 17.42 0.34 0.70
C ILE A 45 16.63 1.65 0.81
N ASN A 46 15.82 1.94 -0.20
CA ASN A 46 14.99 3.14 -0.26
C ASN A 46 13.55 2.79 0.13
N VAL A 47 13.24 3.01 1.41
CA VAL A 47 11.89 2.77 1.94
C VAL A 47 10.92 3.81 1.37
N MET A 48 9.77 3.35 0.88
CA MET A 48 8.73 4.21 0.34
C MET A 48 8.14 5.12 1.41
N PRO A 49 7.59 6.30 1.04
CA PRO A 49 6.89 7.17 1.99
C PRO A 49 5.74 6.45 2.70
N SER A 50 5.52 6.76 3.99
CA SER A 50 4.24 6.51 4.62
C SER A 50 3.20 7.50 4.07
N VAL A 51 1.92 7.10 4.02
CA VAL A 51 0.82 7.92 3.53
C VAL A 51 -0.39 7.75 4.42
N SER A 52 -0.92 8.85 4.91
CA SER A 52 -2.20 8.92 5.61
C SER A 52 -3.05 10.06 5.07
N VAL A 53 -4.36 9.96 5.25
CA VAL A 53 -5.35 10.93 4.75
C VAL A 53 -6.32 11.32 5.86
N SER A 54 -6.71 12.59 5.92
CA SER A 54 -7.67 13.09 6.91
C SER A 54 -8.36 14.36 6.40
N PRO A 55 -9.70 14.50 6.63
CA PRO A 55 -10.62 13.53 7.20
C PRO A 55 -10.91 12.38 6.21
N ASN A 56 -11.36 11.24 6.72
CA ASN A 56 -11.82 10.12 5.91
C ASN A 56 -13.10 9.50 6.52
N PRO A 57 -14.27 9.64 5.88
CA PRO A 57 -14.49 10.30 4.59
C PRO A 57 -14.32 11.82 4.65
N VAL A 58 -13.99 12.42 3.51
CA VAL A 58 -13.98 13.87 3.34
C VAL A 58 -15.32 14.34 2.77
N THR A 59 -15.81 15.49 3.28
CA THR A 59 -16.98 16.14 2.70
C THR A 59 -16.63 16.73 1.33
N PRO A 60 -17.46 16.54 0.27
CA PRO A 60 -17.21 17.14 -1.04
C PRO A 60 -16.99 18.65 -0.94
N GLY A 61 -15.98 19.16 -1.63
CA GLY A 61 -15.59 20.58 -1.58
C GLY A 61 -14.74 20.97 -0.37
N SER A 62 -14.56 20.11 0.63
CA SER A 62 -13.67 20.36 1.76
C SER A 62 -12.24 19.87 1.43
N PRO A 63 -11.20 20.53 1.96
CA PRO A 63 -9.83 20.09 1.72
C PRO A 63 -9.54 18.75 2.39
N LEU A 64 -8.84 17.87 1.67
CA LEU A 64 -8.27 16.62 2.19
C LEU A 64 -6.80 16.85 2.50
N THR A 65 -6.38 16.58 3.74
CA THR A 65 -4.97 16.56 4.11
C THR A 65 -4.39 15.19 3.80
N ILE A 66 -3.34 15.15 2.97
CA ILE A 66 -2.52 13.97 2.69
C ILE A 66 -1.17 14.23 3.34
N LYS A 67 -0.72 13.34 4.21
CA LYS A 67 0.53 13.53 4.97
C LYS A 67 1.26 12.21 5.18
N GLY A 68 2.52 12.30 5.59
CA GLY A 68 3.33 11.17 5.97
C GLY A 68 4.78 11.55 6.25
N TYR A 69 5.63 10.55 6.21
CA TYR A 69 7.07 10.70 6.40
C TYR A 69 7.83 10.01 5.27
N SER A 70 9.01 10.53 4.98
CA SER A 70 9.88 10.04 3.93
C SER A 70 11.34 10.41 4.21
N ILE A 71 12.20 10.25 3.22
CA ILE A 71 13.57 10.77 3.23
C ILE A 71 13.52 12.28 3.49
N PRO A 72 14.34 12.83 4.40
CA PRO A 72 14.43 14.27 4.63
C PRO A 72 14.79 15.06 3.36
N ASN A 73 14.20 16.25 3.23
CA ASN A 73 14.45 17.21 2.14
C ASN A 73 14.26 16.62 0.73
N ALA A 74 13.38 15.64 0.58
CA ALA A 74 13.09 14.99 -0.70
C ALA A 74 11.87 15.60 -1.36
N SER A 75 11.84 15.60 -2.69
CA SER A 75 10.65 15.90 -3.48
C SER A 75 9.67 14.74 -3.38
N ILE A 76 8.44 14.99 -2.98
CA ILE A 76 7.37 14.01 -2.82
C ILE A 76 6.39 14.19 -3.97
N THR A 77 6.23 13.15 -4.78
CA THR A 77 5.20 13.09 -5.82
C THR A 77 4.02 12.28 -5.28
N ILE A 78 2.83 12.86 -5.30
CA ILE A 78 1.58 12.26 -4.85
C ILE A 78 0.68 12.06 -6.08
N GLU A 79 0.22 10.84 -6.30
CA GLU A 79 -0.77 10.49 -7.33
C GLU A 79 -2.11 10.19 -6.68
N ASN A 80 -3.16 10.85 -7.17
CA ASN A 80 -4.53 10.67 -6.72
C ASN A 80 -5.43 10.29 -7.88
N GLN A 81 -6.27 9.26 -7.71
CA GLN A 81 -7.20 8.79 -8.73
C GLN A 81 -8.48 8.24 -8.12
N ASN A 82 -9.55 8.25 -8.90
CA ASN A 82 -10.75 7.50 -8.56
C ASN A 82 -10.47 6.01 -8.66
N ASP A 83 -10.99 5.21 -7.73
CA ASP A 83 -10.72 3.77 -7.69
C ASP A 83 -11.31 3.01 -8.88
N ARG A 84 -12.47 3.45 -9.38
CA ARG A 84 -13.19 2.79 -10.47
C ARG A 84 -12.74 3.21 -11.88
N THR A 85 -12.16 4.40 -12.01
CA THR A 85 -11.76 4.96 -13.31
C THR A 85 -10.31 5.40 -13.26
N SER A 86 -9.45 4.78 -14.05
CA SER A 86 -8.04 5.20 -14.18
C SER A 86 -7.90 6.59 -14.84
N ALA A 87 -8.99 7.17 -15.36
CA ALA A 87 -8.98 8.36 -16.19
C ALA A 87 -8.75 9.70 -15.43
N SER A 88 -8.76 9.69 -14.11
CA SER A 88 -8.69 10.92 -13.29
C SER A 88 -7.41 11.01 -12.47
N LEU A 89 -6.28 10.61 -13.03
CA LEU A 89 -5.00 10.77 -12.34
C LEU A 89 -4.67 12.25 -12.21
N LYS A 90 -4.64 12.75 -10.97
CA LYS A 90 -4.10 14.06 -10.62
C LYS A 90 -2.79 13.85 -9.85
N THR A 91 -1.76 14.57 -10.25
CA THR A 91 -0.44 14.54 -9.60
C THR A 91 -0.20 15.84 -8.86
N PHE A 92 0.27 15.73 -7.64
CA PHE A 92 0.69 16.84 -6.79
C PHE A 92 2.13 16.64 -6.35
N THR A 93 2.81 17.70 -5.99
CA THR A 93 4.17 17.67 -5.47
C THR A 93 4.28 18.50 -4.20
N THR A 94 5.11 18.05 -3.28
CA THR A 94 5.52 18.78 -2.08
C THR A 94 6.94 18.38 -1.72
N THR A 95 7.52 18.99 -0.69
CA THR A 95 8.86 18.63 -0.20
C THR A 95 8.74 18.18 1.25
N SER A 96 9.46 17.11 1.60
CA SER A 96 9.58 16.70 2.99
C SER A 96 10.51 17.63 3.76
N ALA A 97 10.18 17.89 5.02
CA ALA A 97 11.00 18.69 5.92
C ALA A 97 12.30 17.96 6.31
N SER A 98 13.20 18.64 7.02
CA SER A 98 14.45 18.07 7.52
C SER A 98 14.29 16.88 8.46
N ASN A 99 13.11 16.72 9.07
CA ASN A 99 12.75 15.57 9.90
C ASN A 99 12.01 14.47 9.11
N GLY A 100 11.89 14.62 7.79
CA GLY A 100 11.21 13.70 6.89
C GLY A 100 9.69 13.87 6.79
N ALA A 101 9.06 14.72 7.61
CA ALA A 101 7.62 14.95 7.55
C ALA A 101 7.23 15.69 6.27
N TRP A 102 6.11 15.31 5.67
CA TRP A 102 5.52 16.00 4.51
C TRP A 102 3.99 16.05 4.63
N SER A 103 3.39 17.07 4.05
CA SER A 103 1.95 17.27 4.02
C SER A 103 1.55 18.12 2.83
N ILE A 104 0.33 17.85 2.33
CA ILE A 104 -0.33 18.67 1.32
C ILE A 104 -1.83 18.73 1.61
N GLN A 105 -2.44 19.86 1.31
CA GLN A 105 -3.89 19.98 1.26
C GLN A 105 -4.36 19.89 -0.18
N MET A 106 -5.17 18.88 -0.48
CA MET A 106 -5.73 18.63 -1.79
C MET A 106 -7.18 19.13 -1.81
N PRO A 107 -7.56 19.98 -2.78
CA PRO A 107 -8.95 20.36 -2.96
C PRO A 107 -9.76 19.16 -3.45
N THR A 108 -10.97 19.00 -2.93
CA THR A 108 -11.90 17.96 -3.40
C THR A 108 -13.04 18.51 -4.25
N ASP A 109 -12.93 19.80 -4.64
CA ASP A 109 -13.87 20.45 -5.55
C ASP A 109 -13.94 19.67 -6.87
N GLY A 110 -15.17 19.41 -7.32
CA GLY A 110 -15.41 18.65 -8.55
C GLY A 110 -15.19 17.14 -8.43
N LEU A 111 -14.83 16.63 -7.26
CA LEU A 111 -14.83 15.19 -7.03
C LEU A 111 -16.26 14.71 -6.74
N SER A 112 -16.70 13.67 -7.45
CA SER A 112 -17.97 12.99 -7.19
C SER A 112 -17.89 12.15 -5.93
N ASN A 113 -19.05 11.86 -5.31
CA ASN A 113 -19.10 10.89 -4.23
C ASN A 113 -18.54 9.55 -4.70
N GLY A 114 -17.66 8.96 -3.90
CA GLY A 114 -17.02 7.71 -4.28
C GLY A 114 -15.77 7.37 -3.48
N THR A 115 -15.15 6.28 -3.90
CA THR A 115 -13.86 5.84 -3.37
C THR A 115 -12.74 6.33 -4.27
N TYR A 116 -11.73 6.86 -3.63
CA TYR A 116 -10.50 7.36 -4.25
C TYR A 116 -9.30 6.70 -3.59
N LYS A 117 -8.18 6.74 -4.27
CA LYS A 117 -6.92 6.18 -3.79
C LYS A 117 -5.77 7.12 -4.09
N VAL A 118 -4.82 7.16 -3.16
CA VAL A 118 -3.62 8.00 -3.24
C VAL A 118 -2.40 7.17 -2.91
N ARG A 119 -1.29 7.47 -3.57
CA ARG A 119 0.04 6.91 -3.28
C ARG A 119 1.10 7.99 -3.44
N ALA A 120 2.25 7.77 -2.83
CA ALA A 120 3.36 8.70 -2.91
C ALA A 120 4.69 8.01 -3.19
N ARG A 121 5.61 8.75 -3.80
CA ARG A 121 7.04 8.39 -3.91
C ARG A 121 7.89 9.60 -3.56
N ALA A 122 9.10 9.32 -3.11
CA ALA A 122 10.10 10.35 -2.83
C ALA A 122 11.23 10.32 -3.87
N ARG A 123 11.79 11.48 -4.15
CA ARG A 123 13.02 11.64 -4.92
C ARG A 123 13.97 12.55 -4.15
N GLN A 124 15.16 12.07 -3.92
CA GLN A 124 16.26 12.83 -3.33
C GLN A 124 16.94 13.62 -4.45
N GLU A 125 16.90 14.95 -4.37
CA GLU A 125 17.34 15.81 -5.48
C GLU A 125 18.86 15.79 -5.68
N ASP A 126 19.63 15.70 -4.62
CA ASP A 126 21.11 15.68 -4.63
C ASP A 126 21.69 14.40 -5.24
N THR A 127 21.06 13.26 -5.04
CA THR A 127 21.50 11.96 -5.56
C THR A 127 20.72 11.49 -6.77
N GLY A 128 19.56 12.11 -7.05
CA GLY A 128 18.62 11.69 -8.10
C GLY A 128 17.91 10.36 -7.80
N ILE A 129 18.15 9.76 -6.62
CA ILE A 129 17.57 8.47 -6.23
C ILE A 129 16.08 8.65 -5.93
N SER A 130 15.26 7.78 -6.48
CA SER A 130 13.81 7.74 -6.24
C SER A 130 13.41 6.44 -5.56
N THR A 131 12.43 6.53 -4.66
CA THR A 131 11.75 5.34 -4.14
C THR A 131 10.75 4.80 -5.16
N ASN A 132 10.31 3.56 -4.98
CA ASN A 132 9.06 3.12 -5.59
C ASN A 132 7.89 3.90 -5.00
N PHE A 133 6.72 3.82 -5.65
CA PHE A 133 5.47 4.29 -5.04
C PHE A 133 5.11 3.44 -3.82
N SER A 134 4.50 4.09 -2.81
CA SER A 134 3.84 3.40 -1.73
C SER A 134 2.67 2.56 -2.24
N ALA A 135 2.18 1.64 -1.43
CA ALA A 135 0.85 1.07 -1.62
C ALA A 135 -0.21 2.18 -1.65
N TYR A 136 -1.36 1.90 -2.24
CA TYR A 136 -2.47 2.84 -2.25
C TYR A 136 -3.09 2.96 -0.85
N THR A 137 -3.35 4.20 -0.45
CA THR A 137 -4.20 4.55 0.69
C THR A 137 -5.54 5.00 0.16
N PHE A 138 -6.62 4.37 0.61
CA PHE A 138 -7.98 4.64 0.15
C PHE A 138 -8.68 5.66 1.04
N TYR A 139 -9.54 6.49 0.42
CA TYR A 139 -10.40 7.42 1.14
C TYR A 139 -11.74 7.61 0.43
N GLY A 140 -12.74 8.02 1.17
CA GLY A 140 -14.07 8.32 0.64
C GLY A 140 -14.29 9.81 0.45
N VAL A 141 -15.04 10.19 -0.59
CA VAL A 141 -15.60 11.52 -0.79
C VAL A 141 -17.11 11.42 -0.65
N GLY A 142 -17.69 12.15 0.30
CA GLY A 142 -19.13 12.16 0.58
C GLY A 142 -19.70 10.84 1.14
N GLN A 143 -18.89 9.79 1.20
CA GLN A 143 -19.25 8.47 1.72
C GLN A 143 -18.02 7.74 2.23
N GLN A 144 -18.19 6.68 3.01
CA GLN A 144 -17.09 5.80 3.40
C GLN A 144 -16.39 5.20 2.17
N ALA A 145 -15.05 5.13 2.23
CA ALA A 145 -14.30 4.44 1.20
C ALA A 145 -14.70 2.96 1.17
N GLN A 146 -15.15 2.53 0.01
CA GLN A 146 -15.24 1.09 -0.27
C GLN A 146 -13.85 0.65 -0.72
N VAL A 147 -13.03 0.24 0.23
CA VAL A 147 -11.72 -0.32 -0.10
C VAL A 147 -11.97 -1.62 -0.85
N PRO A 148 -11.48 -1.79 -2.08
CA PRO A 148 -11.49 -3.07 -2.73
C PRO A 148 -10.53 -3.99 -1.95
N ARG A 149 -11.04 -4.57 -0.91
CA ARG A 149 -10.38 -5.70 -0.29
C ARG A 149 -10.76 -6.87 -1.18
N GLY A 150 -9.88 -7.25 -2.08
CA GLY A 150 -10.06 -8.47 -2.84
C GLY A 150 -10.34 -9.67 -1.95
N SER A 151 -10.02 -9.52 -0.65
CA SER A 151 -10.23 -10.52 0.39
C SER A 151 -11.55 -10.33 1.17
N ASP A 152 -12.24 -9.20 1.06
CA ASP A 152 -13.56 -8.95 1.65
C ASP A 152 -14.63 -9.44 0.65
N LEU A 153 -14.90 -10.74 0.70
CA LEU A 153 -15.74 -11.43 -0.28
C LEU A 153 -17.23 -11.23 -0.04
N ASN A 154 -17.64 -10.84 1.18
CA ASN A 154 -19.03 -10.51 1.51
C ASN A 154 -19.31 -8.99 1.47
N ARG A 155 -18.28 -8.14 1.36
CA ARG A 155 -18.34 -6.68 1.30
C ARG A 155 -18.90 -6.03 2.57
N ASP A 156 -18.68 -6.62 3.73
CA ASP A 156 -19.08 -6.02 5.00
C ASP A 156 -18.07 -5.02 5.57
N GLY A 157 -16.94 -4.80 4.87
CA GLY A 157 -15.86 -3.91 5.25
C GLY A 157 -14.82 -4.57 6.15
N LYS A 158 -14.94 -5.86 6.41
CA LYS A 158 -13.98 -6.66 7.17
C LYS A 158 -13.47 -7.81 6.33
N VAL A 159 -12.33 -8.35 6.72
CA VAL A 159 -11.82 -9.64 6.24
C VAL A 159 -11.75 -10.57 7.44
N ASN A 160 -12.63 -11.56 7.49
CA ASN A 160 -12.83 -12.41 8.66
C ASN A 160 -13.23 -13.86 8.26
N LEU A 161 -13.71 -14.64 9.22
CA LEU A 161 -14.11 -16.04 9.00
C LEU A 161 -15.24 -16.20 7.98
N ILE A 162 -16.09 -15.19 7.76
CA ILE A 162 -17.17 -15.24 6.76
C ILE A 162 -16.56 -15.25 5.37
N ASP A 163 -15.59 -14.34 5.11
CA ASP A 163 -14.88 -14.27 3.81
C ASP A 163 -14.08 -15.54 3.56
N PHE A 164 -13.43 -16.05 4.60
CA PHE A 164 -12.72 -17.32 4.53
C PHE A 164 -13.67 -18.47 4.14
N SER A 165 -14.88 -18.51 4.68
CA SER A 165 -15.88 -19.49 4.35
C SER A 165 -16.29 -19.41 2.87
N ILE A 166 -16.43 -18.17 2.33
CA ILE A 166 -16.71 -17.94 0.92
C ILE A 166 -15.54 -18.42 0.05
N LEU A 167 -14.30 -18.09 0.44
CA LEU A 167 -13.11 -18.55 -0.27
C LEU A 167 -13.04 -20.08 -0.28
N LEU A 168 -13.31 -20.75 0.83
CA LEU A 168 -13.34 -22.21 0.93
C LEU A 168 -14.42 -22.84 0.05
N PHE A 169 -15.59 -22.20 -0.07
CA PHE A 169 -16.66 -22.69 -0.96
C PHE A 169 -16.19 -22.77 -2.42
N TRP A 170 -15.35 -21.82 -2.85
CA TRP A 170 -14.79 -21.78 -4.19
C TRP A 170 -13.44 -22.48 -4.33
N TRP A 171 -12.97 -23.15 -3.27
CA TRP A 171 -11.65 -23.78 -3.25
C TRP A 171 -11.44 -24.74 -4.42
N ASN A 172 -10.28 -24.64 -5.05
CA ASN A 172 -9.88 -25.49 -6.18
C ASN A 172 -10.71 -25.28 -7.49
N THR A 173 -11.51 -24.21 -7.54
CA THR A 173 -12.25 -23.77 -8.73
C THR A 173 -11.65 -22.49 -9.28
N ASN A 174 -12.21 -21.96 -10.36
CA ASN A 174 -11.86 -20.64 -10.89
C ASN A 174 -12.59 -19.48 -10.19
N GLY A 175 -13.19 -19.71 -9.02
CA GLY A 175 -13.97 -18.69 -8.30
C GLY A 175 -15.38 -18.46 -8.86
N GLY A 176 -15.75 -19.09 -9.95
CA GLY A 176 -17.10 -19.06 -10.55
C GLY A 176 -17.63 -17.63 -10.74
N ASN A 177 -18.86 -17.39 -10.25
CA ASN A 177 -19.52 -16.10 -10.29
C ASN A 177 -19.46 -15.35 -8.95
N SER A 178 -18.47 -15.65 -8.09
CA SER A 178 -18.32 -14.91 -6.84
C SER A 178 -18.04 -13.42 -7.15
N ASN A 179 -18.66 -12.54 -6.39
CA ASN A 179 -18.49 -11.10 -6.55
C ASN A 179 -18.40 -10.41 -5.19
N PRO A 180 -17.21 -10.02 -4.73
CA PRO A 180 -15.90 -10.05 -5.42
C PRO A 180 -15.44 -11.46 -5.80
N PRO A 181 -14.51 -11.56 -6.79
CA PRO A 181 -13.94 -12.85 -7.17
C PRO A 181 -13.21 -13.53 -6.00
N ALA A 182 -13.51 -14.80 -5.77
CA ALA A 182 -12.79 -15.60 -4.76
C ALA A 182 -11.37 -15.96 -5.22
N ASP A 183 -11.13 -15.95 -6.53
CA ASP A 183 -9.79 -15.92 -7.13
C ASP A 183 -9.22 -14.50 -6.98
N ILE A 184 -8.59 -14.24 -5.83
CA ILE A 184 -8.16 -12.92 -5.38
C ILE A 184 -6.97 -12.42 -6.20
N ASN A 185 -6.07 -13.33 -6.60
CA ASN A 185 -4.89 -13.00 -7.39
C ASN A 185 -5.14 -13.02 -8.90
N GLY A 186 -6.29 -13.55 -9.37
CA GLY A 186 -6.67 -13.59 -10.77
C GLY A 186 -5.88 -14.60 -11.60
N ASP A 187 -5.31 -15.66 -11.00
CA ASP A 187 -4.54 -16.68 -11.71
C ASP A 187 -5.41 -17.78 -12.35
N GLY A 188 -6.73 -17.72 -12.15
CA GLY A 188 -7.71 -18.68 -12.65
C GLY A 188 -8.01 -19.83 -11.70
N LYS A 189 -7.51 -19.80 -10.47
CA LYS A 189 -7.74 -20.86 -9.50
C LYS A 189 -7.74 -20.35 -8.06
N VAL A 190 -8.81 -20.59 -7.32
CA VAL A 190 -8.85 -20.34 -5.87
C VAL A 190 -7.98 -21.37 -5.15
N SER A 191 -6.92 -20.92 -4.52
CA SER A 191 -5.85 -21.75 -4.00
C SER A 191 -5.26 -21.22 -2.68
N LEU A 192 -4.19 -21.85 -2.22
CA LEU A 192 -3.43 -21.39 -1.05
C LEU A 192 -2.87 -19.96 -1.23
N THR A 193 -2.63 -19.53 -2.47
CA THR A 193 -2.16 -18.17 -2.76
C THR A 193 -3.22 -17.14 -2.37
N ASP A 194 -4.49 -17.36 -2.78
CA ASP A 194 -5.62 -16.48 -2.43
C ASP A 194 -5.87 -16.46 -0.93
N PHE A 195 -5.79 -17.60 -0.30
CA PHE A 195 -5.86 -17.73 1.16
C PHE A 195 -4.74 -16.91 1.83
N SER A 196 -3.52 -16.99 1.34
CA SER A 196 -2.40 -16.21 1.88
C SER A 196 -2.61 -14.71 1.74
N ILE A 197 -3.18 -14.26 0.62
CA ILE A 197 -3.56 -12.87 0.40
C ILE A 197 -4.68 -12.46 1.37
N MET A 198 -5.67 -13.33 1.55
CA MET A 198 -6.77 -13.09 2.50
C MET A 198 -6.25 -12.93 3.94
N ILE A 199 -5.40 -13.84 4.41
CA ILE A 199 -4.81 -13.77 5.75
C ILE A 199 -3.97 -12.49 5.94
N PHE A 200 -3.24 -12.08 4.90
CA PHE A 200 -2.48 -10.81 4.94
C PHE A 200 -3.38 -9.59 5.15
N ASN A 201 -4.60 -9.64 4.61
CA ASN A 201 -5.59 -8.57 4.72
C ASN A 201 -6.58 -8.75 5.89
N TRP A 202 -6.34 -9.71 6.77
CA TRP A 202 -7.24 -10.03 7.87
C TRP A 202 -7.46 -8.87 8.82
N THR A 203 -8.72 -8.59 9.15
CA THR A 203 -9.09 -7.46 10.03
C THR A 203 -9.84 -7.89 11.29
N GLY A 204 -10.27 -9.15 11.38
CA GLY A 204 -11.02 -9.71 12.52
C GLY A 204 -12.51 -9.57 12.42
#